data_0d41b5ea0ac565abcf30f86e2030671d
#
_entry.id   0d41b5ea0ac565abcf30f86e2030671d
#
_cell.length_a   1.000
_cell.length_b   1.000
_cell.length_c   1.000
_cell.angle_alpha   90.00
_cell.angle_beta   90.00
_cell.angle_gamma   90.00
#
_symmetry.space_group_name_H-M   'P 1'
#
loop_
_entity.id
_entity.type
_entity.pdbx_description
1 polymer ?
#
loop_
_entity_poly.entity_id
_entity_poly.type
_entity_poly.pdbx_seq_one_letter_code
_entity_poly.pdbx_strand_id
1 'polypeptide(L)'
;DAGAAMCGSCKTENLGLEKVIANYIANPNIRFMILCGTEVKGHLSGQSMVALHKSGVKDGRIVGAEGAIPFIENLNDAAIKRFQEQITVVNIMETEDLAAIKAKINELKAKDPGAFAGDPIVVEVKEAAGGAEVAAAGANPQFLEIEKRLDKIEKKLEFVDAEVAQRVGRKIGRDIGILYGLVAGLIVFVMLLFMLQKLMALV
;
A
#
# COMPACT_ATOMS: atom_id res chain seq x y z
N ASP A 1 -0.24 -8.99 -15.80
CA ASP A 1 -1.28 -8.39 -16.63
C ASP A 1 -2.55 -9.25 -16.58
N ALA A 2 -3.51 -8.89 -15.72
CA ALA A 2 -4.76 -9.64 -15.54
C ALA A 2 -5.93 -9.00 -16.32
N GLY A 3 -5.70 -7.87 -16.99
CA GLY A 3 -6.71 -7.13 -17.75
C GLY A 3 -7.66 -6.30 -16.87
N ALA A 4 -7.24 -5.91 -15.67
CA ALA A 4 -7.91 -4.86 -14.91
C ALA A 4 -7.68 -3.51 -15.62
N ALA A 5 -8.69 -2.63 -15.60
CA ALA A 5 -8.59 -1.29 -16.20
C ALA A 5 -7.59 -0.41 -15.44
N MET A 6 -7.54 -0.56 -14.11
CA MET A 6 -6.59 0.15 -13.24
C MET A 6 -6.34 -0.68 -11.98
N CYS A 7 -5.20 -0.47 -11.37
CA CYS A 7 -4.86 -1.03 -10.06
C CYS A 7 -3.96 -0.05 -9.30
N GLY A 8 -4.03 -0.10 -7.99
CA GLY A 8 -3.22 0.75 -7.13
C GLY A 8 -3.43 0.44 -5.66
N SER A 9 -2.53 0.92 -4.82
CA SER A 9 -2.66 0.81 -3.37
C SER A 9 -3.50 1.96 -2.81
N CYS A 10 -4.41 1.65 -1.89
CA CYS A 10 -5.14 2.64 -1.10
C CYS A 10 -4.68 2.54 0.35
N LYS A 11 -3.94 3.54 0.82
CA LYS A 11 -3.26 3.49 2.12
C LYS A 11 -4.01 4.22 3.24
N THR A 12 -4.96 5.10 2.88
CA THR A 12 -5.67 5.93 3.87
C THR A 12 -7.17 5.88 3.65
N GLU A 13 -7.92 5.89 4.75
CA GLU A 13 -9.39 5.81 4.81
C GLU A 13 -10.10 7.15 4.58
N ASN A 14 -9.37 8.19 4.24
CA ASN A 14 -9.87 9.54 3.96
C ASN A 14 -9.52 9.96 2.53
N LEU A 15 -8.54 10.81 2.35
CA LEU A 15 -8.11 11.34 1.06
C LEU A 15 -7.81 10.24 0.01
N GLY A 16 -7.26 9.09 0.45
CA GLY A 16 -7.03 7.94 -0.41
C GLY A 16 -8.33 7.39 -0.99
N LEU A 17 -9.35 7.20 -0.16
CA LEU A 17 -10.67 6.77 -0.61
C LEU A 17 -11.32 7.78 -1.55
N GLU A 18 -11.23 9.07 -1.22
CA GLU A 18 -11.80 10.13 -2.06
C GLU A 18 -11.21 10.14 -3.46
N LYS A 19 -9.88 10.02 -3.58
CA LYS A 19 -9.19 9.93 -4.88
C LYS A 19 -9.63 8.70 -5.68
N VAL A 20 -9.74 7.55 -5.02
CA VAL A 20 -10.22 6.33 -5.68
C VAL A 20 -11.64 6.54 -6.20
N ILE A 21 -12.56 6.99 -5.36
CA ILE A 21 -13.96 7.19 -5.71
C ILE A 21 -14.11 8.23 -6.83
N ALA A 22 -13.41 9.37 -6.75
CA ALA A 22 -13.42 10.40 -7.78
C ALA A 22 -13.02 9.83 -9.16
N ASN A 23 -11.97 9.01 -9.21
CA ASN A 23 -11.54 8.35 -10.46
C ASN A 23 -12.60 7.34 -10.98
N TYR A 24 -13.27 6.62 -10.09
CA TYR A 24 -14.28 5.64 -10.49
C TYR A 24 -15.52 6.30 -11.08
N ILE A 25 -16.06 7.34 -10.43
CA ILE A 25 -17.29 8.02 -10.90
C ILE A 25 -17.06 8.93 -12.10
N ALA A 26 -15.80 9.29 -12.38
CA ALA A 26 -15.42 10.01 -13.59
C ALA A 26 -15.46 9.12 -14.85
N ASN A 27 -15.54 7.80 -14.71
CA ASN A 27 -15.59 6.87 -15.83
C ASN A 27 -16.75 5.87 -15.69
N PRO A 28 -17.87 6.08 -16.40
CA PRO A 28 -19.04 5.19 -16.33
C PRO A 28 -18.78 3.74 -16.78
N ASN A 29 -17.68 3.48 -17.50
CA ASN A 29 -17.31 2.12 -17.91
C ASN A 29 -16.72 1.29 -16.77
N ILE A 30 -16.32 1.90 -15.67
CA ILE A 30 -15.85 1.16 -14.49
C ILE A 30 -17.06 0.73 -13.67
N ARG A 31 -17.27 -0.57 -13.54
CA ARG A 31 -18.44 -1.15 -12.90
C ARG A 31 -18.12 -2.01 -11.67
N PHE A 32 -16.86 -2.43 -11.55
CA PHE A 32 -16.41 -3.31 -10.47
C PHE A 32 -15.19 -2.75 -9.77
N MET A 33 -15.14 -2.95 -8.47
CA MET A 33 -13.97 -2.71 -7.63
C MET A 33 -13.62 -3.99 -6.87
N ILE A 34 -12.42 -4.48 -7.02
CA ILE A 34 -11.91 -5.60 -6.24
C ILE A 34 -11.00 -5.05 -5.14
N LEU A 35 -11.37 -5.29 -3.89
CA LEU A 35 -10.53 -5.03 -2.73
C LEU A 35 -9.77 -6.31 -2.39
N CYS A 36 -8.44 -6.26 -2.46
CA CYS A 36 -7.56 -7.40 -2.21
C CYS A 36 -6.26 -6.94 -1.54
N GLY A 37 -5.47 -7.89 -1.07
CA GLY A 37 -4.24 -7.62 -0.33
C GLY A 37 -4.49 -7.48 1.17
N THR A 38 -3.43 -7.19 1.91
CA THR A 38 -3.46 -7.05 3.36
C THR A 38 -4.04 -5.70 3.78
N GLU A 39 -4.82 -5.70 4.86
CA GLU A 39 -5.40 -4.47 5.42
C GLU A 39 -4.32 -3.54 6.01
N VAL A 40 -4.51 -2.26 5.84
CA VAL A 40 -3.59 -1.23 6.36
C VAL A 40 -3.83 -1.04 7.85
N LYS A 41 -2.90 -1.49 8.68
CA LYS A 41 -2.99 -1.37 10.14
C LYS A 41 -3.20 0.09 10.57
N GLY A 42 -4.20 0.31 11.43
CA GLY A 42 -4.57 1.63 11.93
C GLY A 42 -5.48 2.43 11.00
N HIS A 43 -5.28 2.36 9.70
CA HIS A 43 -6.11 3.06 8.72
C HIS A 43 -7.34 2.26 8.30
N LEU A 44 -7.25 0.94 8.21
CA LEU A 44 -8.34 0.05 7.80
C LEU A 44 -9.04 0.55 6.52
N SER A 45 -8.24 0.86 5.50
CA SER A 45 -8.73 1.51 4.28
C SER A 45 -9.66 0.60 3.47
N GLY A 46 -9.42 -0.71 3.43
CA GLY A 46 -10.30 -1.67 2.79
C GLY A 46 -11.65 -1.79 3.51
N GLN A 47 -11.63 -1.92 4.83
CA GLN A 47 -12.83 -1.94 5.67
C GLN A 47 -13.64 -0.65 5.51
N SER A 48 -12.96 0.50 5.53
CA SER A 48 -13.59 1.81 5.38
C SER A 48 -14.22 1.99 3.99
N MET A 49 -13.60 1.48 2.92
CA MET A 49 -14.18 1.48 1.58
C MET A 49 -15.47 0.66 1.50
N VAL A 50 -15.49 -0.52 2.11
CA VAL A 50 -16.70 -1.36 2.20
C VAL A 50 -17.78 -0.65 3.00
N ALA A 51 -17.43 -0.05 4.13
CA ALA A 51 -18.36 0.69 4.99
C ALA A 51 -18.98 1.89 4.25
N LEU A 52 -18.16 2.68 3.54
CA LEU A 52 -18.61 3.81 2.72
C LEU A 52 -19.56 3.36 1.62
N HIS A 53 -19.22 2.31 0.89
CA HIS A 53 -20.07 1.78 -0.17
C HIS A 53 -21.42 1.30 0.36
N LYS A 54 -21.44 0.65 1.52
CA LYS A 54 -22.66 0.08 2.13
C LYS A 54 -23.51 1.12 2.83
N SER A 55 -22.91 2.03 3.58
CA SER A 55 -23.61 2.87 4.56
C SER A 55 -23.46 4.37 4.31
N GLY A 56 -22.57 4.77 3.39
CA GLY A 56 -22.34 6.18 3.06
C GLY A 56 -21.62 6.95 4.17
N VAL A 57 -21.87 8.27 4.16
CA VAL A 57 -21.26 9.24 5.07
C VAL A 57 -22.34 9.98 5.83
N LYS A 58 -22.11 10.23 7.11
CA LYS A 58 -22.96 11.07 7.96
C LYS A 58 -22.07 12.03 8.75
N ASP A 59 -22.41 13.31 8.71
CA ASP A 59 -21.66 14.39 9.39
C ASP A 59 -20.15 14.37 9.02
N GLY A 60 -19.84 14.13 7.74
CA GLY A 60 -18.48 14.02 7.22
C GLY A 60 -17.77 12.70 7.54
N ARG A 61 -18.33 11.83 8.39
CA ARG A 61 -17.70 10.55 8.79
C ARG A 61 -18.32 9.36 8.06
N ILE A 62 -17.50 8.43 7.62
CA ILE A 62 -17.95 7.16 7.03
C ILE A 62 -18.66 6.34 8.10
N VAL A 63 -19.91 5.98 7.83
CA VAL A 63 -20.75 5.21 8.79
C VAL A 63 -20.24 3.77 8.88
N GLY A 64 -19.84 3.35 10.07
CA GLY A 64 -19.34 1.99 10.32
C GLY A 64 -17.87 1.78 9.96
N ALA A 65 -17.13 2.83 9.64
CA ALA A 65 -15.69 2.72 9.46
C ALA A 65 -14.95 2.73 10.81
N GLU A 66 -13.96 1.85 10.94
CA GLU A 66 -13.16 1.60 12.14
C GLU A 66 -11.75 2.19 12.05
N GLY A 67 -11.35 2.73 10.88
CA GLY A 67 -10.09 3.41 10.68
C GLY A 67 -9.91 4.63 11.61
N ALA A 68 -8.70 5.13 11.74
CA ALA A 68 -8.36 6.22 12.67
C ALA A 68 -9.05 7.54 12.31
N ILE A 69 -9.10 7.89 11.01
CA ILE A 69 -9.60 9.18 10.52
C ILE A 69 -10.52 8.98 9.30
N PRO A 70 -11.66 8.29 9.44
CA PRO A 70 -12.54 7.97 8.30
C PRO A 70 -13.48 9.14 7.94
N PHE A 71 -12.90 10.30 7.66
CA PHE A 71 -13.64 11.50 7.26
C PHE A 71 -13.50 11.75 5.76
N ILE A 72 -14.61 12.16 5.14
CA ILE A 72 -14.74 12.49 3.72
C ILE A 72 -15.10 13.97 3.61
N GLU A 73 -14.29 14.74 2.91
CA GLU A 73 -14.42 16.20 2.81
C GLU A 73 -14.70 16.66 1.38
N ASN A 74 -14.11 15.99 0.38
CA ASN A 74 -14.17 16.42 -1.02
C ASN A 74 -15.32 15.74 -1.80
N LEU A 75 -15.98 14.74 -1.24
CA LEU A 75 -17.10 14.05 -1.89
C LEU A 75 -18.43 14.52 -1.31
N ASN A 76 -19.30 15.06 -2.15
CA ASN A 76 -20.67 15.36 -1.76
C ASN A 76 -21.57 14.11 -1.82
N ASP A 77 -22.78 14.20 -1.30
CA ASP A 77 -23.74 13.10 -1.25
C ASP A 77 -24.06 12.53 -2.65
N ALA A 78 -24.08 13.37 -3.68
CA ALA A 78 -24.33 12.94 -5.06
C ALA A 78 -23.19 12.05 -5.58
N ALA A 79 -21.93 12.40 -5.28
CA ALA A 79 -20.77 11.60 -5.63
C ALA A 79 -20.73 10.26 -4.90
N ILE A 80 -21.05 10.27 -3.60
CA ILE A 80 -21.14 9.04 -2.78
C ILE A 80 -22.24 8.14 -3.29
N LYS A 81 -23.43 8.68 -3.54
CA LYS A 81 -24.56 7.93 -4.10
C LYS A 81 -24.23 7.35 -5.48
N ARG A 82 -23.58 8.16 -6.34
CA ARG A 82 -23.14 7.68 -7.65
C ARG A 82 -22.18 6.50 -7.53
N PHE A 83 -21.22 6.56 -6.61
CA PHE A 83 -20.29 5.47 -6.34
C PHE A 83 -21.02 4.20 -5.91
N GLN A 84 -21.98 4.32 -4.98
CA GLN A 84 -22.80 3.20 -4.50
C GLN A 84 -23.65 2.54 -5.60
N GLU A 85 -24.20 3.33 -6.53
CA GLU A 85 -25.05 2.85 -7.63
C GLU A 85 -24.23 2.31 -8.81
N GLN A 86 -23.12 2.94 -9.14
CA GLN A 86 -22.29 2.58 -10.29
C GLN A 86 -21.44 1.35 -10.02
N ILE A 87 -20.86 1.24 -8.84
CA ILE A 87 -19.76 0.30 -8.56
C ILE A 87 -20.26 -0.88 -7.72
N THR A 88 -19.98 -2.08 -8.17
CA THR A 88 -20.09 -3.29 -7.35
C THR A 88 -18.75 -3.56 -6.67
N VAL A 89 -18.72 -3.47 -5.35
CA VAL A 89 -17.51 -3.75 -4.55
C VAL A 89 -17.43 -5.25 -4.26
N VAL A 90 -16.33 -5.86 -4.64
CA VAL A 90 -16.00 -7.27 -4.39
C VAL A 90 -14.86 -7.33 -3.39
N ASN A 91 -15.16 -7.72 -2.18
CA ASN A 91 -14.20 -7.79 -1.08
C ASN A 91 -13.57 -9.19 -1.02
N ILE A 92 -12.28 -9.26 -1.34
CA ILE A 92 -11.41 -10.42 -1.15
C ILE A 92 -10.14 -9.98 -0.38
N MET A 93 -10.30 -9.10 0.60
CA MET A 93 -9.21 -8.68 1.47
C MET A 93 -8.52 -9.91 2.09
N GLU A 94 -7.28 -9.73 2.54
CA GLU A 94 -6.37 -10.77 3.02
C GLU A 94 -5.98 -11.80 1.93
N THR A 95 -6.28 -11.52 0.65
CA THR A 95 -5.88 -12.34 -0.49
C THR A 95 -4.77 -11.64 -1.27
N GLU A 96 -3.58 -12.21 -1.28
CA GLU A 96 -2.41 -11.77 -2.07
C GLU A 96 -2.10 -12.74 -3.23
N ASP A 97 -2.84 -13.83 -3.35
CA ASP A 97 -2.69 -14.79 -4.43
C ASP A 97 -3.11 -14.19 -5.78
N LEU A 98 -2.13 -13.95 -6.64
CA LEU A 98 -2.34 -13.38 -7.97
C LEU A 98 -3.22 -14.24 -8.86
N ALA A 99 -3.21 -15.56 -8.69
CA ALA A 99 -4.05 -16.47 -9.47
C ALA A 99 -5.51 -16.33 -9.07
N ALA A 100 -5.81 -16.24 -7.78
CA ALA A 100 -7.16 -16.01 -7.25
C ALA A 100 -7.69 -14.62 -7.68
N ILE A 101 -6.86 -13.57 -7.59
CA ILE A 101 -7.23 -12.22 -8.02
C ILE A 101 -7.53 -12.20 -9.53
N LYS A 102 -6.67 -12.83 -10.35
CA LYS A 102 -6.88 -12.94 -11.80
C LYS A 102 -8.14 -13.71 -12.15
N ALA A 103 -8.43 -14.81 -11.45
CA ALA A 103 -9.67 -15.57 -11.62
C ALA A 103 -10.89 -14.70 -11.33
N LYS A 104 -10.85 -13.90 -10.26
CA LYS A 104 -11.93 -12.97 -9.90
C LYS A 104 -12.12 -11.87 -10.95
N ILE A 105 -11.04 -11.31 -11.49
CA ILE A 105 -11.12 -10.33 -12.58
C ILE A 105 -11.81 -10.94 -13.80
N ASN A 106 -11.43 -12.14 -14.21
CA ASN A 106 -12.04 -12.82 -15.37
C ASN A 106 -13.51 -13.15 -15.13
N GLU A 107 -13.89 -13.57 -13.93
CA GLU A 107 -15.28 -13.79 -13.53
C GLU A 107 -16.12 -12.51 -13.70
N LEU A 108 -15.60 -11.37 -13.23
CA LEU A 108 -16.31 -10.09 -13.29
C LEU A 108 -16.37 -9.54 -14.71
N LYS A 109 -15.33 -9.73 -15.53
CA LYS A 109 -15.38 -9.37 -16.96
C LYS A 109 -16.47 -10.11 -17.70
N ALA A 110 -16.74 -11.37 -17.36
CA ALA A 110 -17.83 -12.13 -17.96
C ALA A 110 -19.23 -11.66 -17.52
N LYS A 111 -19.30 -10.89 -16.43
CA LYS A 111 -20.54 -10.31 -15.85
C LYS A 111 -20.67 -8.81 -16.14
N ASP A 112 -19.86 -8.25 -17.04
CA ASP A 112 -19.86 -6.82 -17.34
C ASP A 112 -21.26 -6.36 -17.79
N PRO A 113 -21.91 -5.45 -17.04
CA PRO A 113 -23.23 -4.94 -17.38
C PRO A 113 -23.21 -3.82 -18.43
N GLY A 114 -22.03 -3.48 -18.97
CA GLY A 114 -21.82 -2.31 -19.80
C GLY A 114 -21.71 -1.00 -19.00
N ALA A 115 -21.59 0.11 -19.72
CA ALA A 115 -21.45 1.42 -19.10
C ALA A 115 -22.65 1.78 -18.21
N PHE A 116 -22.38 2.46 -17.10
CA PHE A 116 -23.44 3.02 -16.26
C PHE A 116 -24.22 4.11 -17.01
N ALA A 117 -25.56 4.07 -16.90
CA ALA A 117 -26.44 5.04 -17.56
C ALA A 117 -26.41 6.40 -16.84
N GLY A 118 -25.39 7.20 -17.09
CA GLY A 118 -25.24 8.53 -16.51
C GLY A 118 -23.94 9.18 -16.91
N ASP A 119 -23.92 10.49 -16.94
CA ASP A 119 -22.75 11.27 -17.32
C ASP A 119 -21.60 11.10 -16.29
N PRO A 120 -20.32 11.22 -16.71
CA PRO A 120 -19.21 11.26 -15.81
C PRO A 120 -19.37 12.36 -14.75
N ILE A 121 -19.07 12.01 -13.48
CA ILE A 121 -19.00 13.00 -12.39
C ILE A 121 -17.52 13.29 -12.13
N VAL A 122 -17.12 14.54 -12.38
CA VAL A 122 -15.74 14.98 -12.07
C VAL A 122 -15.75 15.69 -10.73
N VAL A 123 -14.97 15.15 -9.79
CA VAL A 123 -14.77 15.74 -8.47
C VAL A 123 -13.32 16.18 -8.35
N GLU A 124 -13.11 17.44 -8.01
CA GLU A 124 -11.78 17.95 -7.68
C GLU A 124 -11.47 17.62 -6.22
N VAL A 125 -10.56 16.67 -6.02
CA VAL A 125 -10.07 16.31 -4.68
C VAL A 125 -8.90 17.22 -4.34
N LYS A 126 -9.14 18.17 -3.44
CA LYS A 126 -8.11 19.10 -2.98
C LYS A 126 -7.17 18.39 -2.01
N GLU A 127 -5.90 18.39 -2.32
CA GLU A 127 -4.88 18.03 -1.36
C GLU A 127 -4.65 19.25 -0.44
N ALA A 128 -4.86 19.07 0.85
CA ALA A 128 -4.37 20.08 1.79
C ALA A 128 -2.85 20.19 1.60
N ALA A 129 -2.36 21.36 1.31
CA ALA A 129 -0.95 21.62 1.11
C ALA A 129 -0.19 21.29 2.40
N GLY A 130 0.51 20.15 2.42
CA GLY A 130 1.20 19.62 3.59
C GLY A 130 0.23 18.83 4.49
N GLY A 131 0.39 17.54 4.57
CA GLY A 131 -0.47 16.61 5.33
C GLY A 131 -0.57 16.86 6.85
N ALA A 132 -1.12 17.99 7.25
CA ALA A 132 -1.28 18.37 8.66
C ALA A 132 -2.48 19.28 8.98
N GLU A 133 -3.40 19.59 8.03
CA GLU A 133 -4.41 20.60 8.33
C GLU A 133 -5.87 20.20 8.03
N VAL A 134 -6.24 18.94 8.25
CA VAL A 134 -7.62 18.46 8.02
C VAL A 134 -8.26 17.95 9.31
N ALA A 135 -8.07 18.66 10.41
CA ALA A 135 -8.76 18.33 11.65
C ALA A 135 -9.32 19.58 12.40
N ALA A 136 -9.40 20.73 11.75
CA ALA A 136 -9.70 21.96 12.48
C ALA A 136 -11.19 22.21 12.76
N ALA A 137 -12.13 21.41 12.27
CA ALA A 137 -13.57 21.66 12.44
C ALA A 137 -14.26 20.81 13.52
N GLY A 138 -13.53 20.05 14.32
CA GLY A 138 -14.13 19.24 15.39
C GLY A 138 -13.18 18.39 16.22
N ALA A 139 -11.89 18.39 15.92
CA ALA A 139 -10.93 17.58 16.65
C ALA A 139 -10.44 18.29 17.90
N ASN A 140 -10.45 17.58 19.02
CA ASN A 140 -9.81 17.99 20.26
C ASN A 140 -8.33 18.35 19.97
N PRO A 141 -7.83 19.56 20.37
CA PRO A 141 -6.44 19.99 20.16
C PRO A 141 -5.39 18.98 20.63
N GLN A 142 -5.74 18.16 21.63
CA GLN A 142 -4.89 17.07 22.12
C GLN A 142 -4.70 15.95 21.08
N PHE A 143 -5.69 15.69 20.23
CA PHE A 143 -5.61 14.66 19.19
C PHE A 143 -4.64 15.09 18.07
N LEU A 144 -4.68 16.34 17.65
CA LEU A 144 -3.77 16.92 16.66
C LEU A 144 -2.30 16.87 17.12
N GLU A 145 -2.06 17.10 18.40
CA GLU A 145 -0.72 17.03 19.00
C GLU A 145 -0.22 15.58 19.06
N ILE A 146 -1.12 14.61 19.31
CA ILE A 146 -0.80 13.18 19.30
C ILE A 146 -0.44 12.73 17.89
N GLU A 147 -1.18 13.13 16.87
CA GLU A 147 -0.88 12.80 15.46
C GLU A 147 0.48 13.35 15.02
N LYS A 148 0.78 14.61 15.33
CA LYS A 148 2.11 15.19 15.05
C LYS A 148 3.24 14.43 15.74
N ARG A 149 3.00 13.91 16.93
CA ARG A 149 3.98 13.07 17.65
C ARG A 149 4.12 11.69 17.02
N LEU A 150 3.02 11.07 16.58
CA LEU A 150 3.01 9.79 15.87
C LEU A 150 3.79 9.89 14.56
N ASP A 151 3.51 10.87 13.72
CA ASP A 151 4.20 11.12 12.45
C ASP A 151 5.72 11.32 12.65
N LYS A 152 6.09 12.02 13.75
CA LYS A 152 7.49 12.19 14.11
C LYS A 152 8.15 10.91 14.61
N ILE A 153 7.39 10.03 15.25
CA ILE A 153 7.86 8.71 15.70
C ILE A 153 8.01 7.78 14.51
N GLU A 154 7.06 7.74 13.58
CA GLU A 154 7.16 6.95 12.35
C GLU A 154 8.37 7.31 11.52
N LYS A 155 8.60 8.60 11.26
CA LYS A 155 9.81 9.07 10.55
C LYS A 155 11.10 8.70 11.25
N LYS A 156 11.10 8.71 12.60
CA LYS A 156 12.26 8.26 13.38
C LYS A 156 12.46 6.75 13.26
N LEU A 157 11.38 5.98 13.24
CA LEU A 157 11.42 4.52 13.11
C LEU A 157 11.97 4.12 11.74
N GLU A 158 11.50 4.75 10.66
CA GLU A 158 12.05 4.54 9.31
C GLU A 158 13.55 4.85 9.23
N PHE A 159 13.98 5.94 9.88
CA PHE A 159 15.39 6.28 9.94
C PHE A 159 16.21 5.24 10.71
N VAL A 160 15.69 4.75 11.84
CA VAL A 160 16.37 3.71 12.65
C VAL A 160 16.43 2.39 11.88
N ASP A 161 15.36 2.00 11.19
CA ASP A 161 15.33 0.78 10.38
C ASP A 161 16.38 0.85 9.24
N ALA A 162 16.47 1.99 8.56
CA ALA A 162 17.47 2.20 7.52
C ALA A 162 18.90 2.15 8.09
N GLU A 163 19.13 2.75 9.27
CA GLU A 163 20.45 2.73 9.93
C GLU A 163 20.83 1.31 10.40
N VAL A 164 19.86 0.56 10.95
CA VAL A 164 20.07 -0.84 11.38
C VAL A 164 20.35 -1.72 10.16
N ALA A 165 19.59 -1.60 9.08
CA ALA A 165 19.83 -2.34 7.84
C ALA A 165 21.24 -2.06 7.28
N GLN A 166 21.67 -0.81 7.29
CA GLN A 166 23.00 -0.42 6.83
C GLN A 166 24.11 -0.97 7.74
N ARG A 167 23.92 -0.97 9.07
CA ARG A 167 24.90 -1.52 10.01
C ARG A 167 25.01 -3.04 9.89
N VAL A 168 23.88 -3.73 9.77
CA VAL A 168 23.82 -5.19 9.57
C VAL A 168 24.45 -5.57 8.24
N GLY A 169 24.13 -4.88 7.16
CA GLY A 169 24.71 -5.11 5.84
C GLY A 169 26.24 -4.93 5.82
N ARG A 170 26.76 -3.88 6.47
CA ARG A 170 28.23 -3.66 6.60
C ARG A 170 28.91 -4.75 7.42
N LYS A 171 28.30 -5.22 8.50
CA LYS A 171 28.84 -6.30 9.33
C LYS A 171 28.89 -7.61 8.57
N ILE A 172 27.80 -7.99 7.92
CA ILE A 172 27.71 -9.21 7.11
C ILE A 172 28.71 -9.16 5.96
N GLY A 173 28.81 -8.04 5.24
CA GLY A 173 29.76 -7.87 4.12
C GLY A 173 31.22 -8.01 4.57
N ARG A 174 31.57 -7.48 5.75
CA ARG A 174 32.91 -7.62 6.32
C ARG A 174 33.21 -9.08 6.71
N ASP A 175 32.27 -9.73 7.38
CA ASP A 175 32.45 -11.11 7.87
C ASP A 175 32.55 -12.11 6.70
N ILE A 176 31.75 -11.91 5.65
CA ILE A 176 31.86 -12.64 4.38
C ILE A 176 33.19 -12.38 3.69
N GLY A 177 33.66 -11.13 3.63
CA GLY A 177 34.92 -10.76 3.03
C GLY A 177 36.14 -11.43 3.72
N ILE A 178 36.11 -11.50 5.06
CA ILE A 178 37.13 -12.23 5.85
C ILE A 178 37.08 -13.73 5.51
N LEU A 179 35.92 -14.34 5.42
CA LEU A 179 35.75 -15.75 5.10
C LEU A 179 36.31 -16.06 3.69
N TYR A 180 35.97 -15.25 2.68
CA TYR A 180 36.53 -15.40 1.33
C TYR A 180 38.06 -15.23 1.29
N GLY A 181 38.58 -14.27 2.05
CA GLY A 181 40.04 -14.07 2.17
C GLY A 181 40.75 -15.28 2.77
N LEU A 182 40.19 -15.87 3.81
CA LEU A 182 40.74 -17.09 4.44
C LEU A 182 40.69 -18.29 3.48
N VAL A 183 39.60 -18.50 2.77
CA VAL A 183 39.47 -19.60 1.79
C VAL A 183 40.47 -19.42 0.65
N ALA A 184 40.58 -18.22 0.08
CA ALA A 184 41.51 -17.92 -1.00
C ALA A 184 42.96 -18.10 -0.54
N GLY A 185 43.30 -17.62 0.67
CA GLY A 185 44.62 -17.83 1.28
C GLY A 185 44.99 -19.31 1.48
N LEU A 186 44.01 -20.11 1.93
CA LEU A 186 44.22 -21.56 2.08
C LEU A 186 44.46 -22.25 0.74
N ILE A 187 43.75 -21.90 -0.31
CA ILE A 187 43.95 -22.44 -1.68
C ILE A 187 45.36 -22.12 -2.18
N VAL A 188 45.79 -20.86 -2.04
CA VAL A 188 47.12 -20.44 -2.44
C VAL A 188 48.19 -21.20 -1.65
N PHE A 189 48.03 -21.37 -0.34
CA PHE A 189 48.93 -22.10 0.51
C PHE A 189 49.06 -23.58 0.09
N VAL A 190 47.95 -24.25 -0.18
CA VAL A 190 47.94 -25.64 -0.67
C VAL A 190 48.62 -25.76 -2.03
N MET A 191 48.41 -24.80 -2.94
CA MET A 191 49.09 -24.77 -4.24
C MET A 191 50.61 -24.61 -4.09
N LEU A 192 51.05 -23.77 -3.17
CA LEU A 192 52.50 -23.57 -2.88
C LEU A 192 53.14 -24.84 -2.28
N LEU A 193 52.44 -25.53 -1.36
CA LEU A 193 52.88 -26.82 -0.82
C LEU A 193 53.02 -27.86 -1.93
N PHE A 194 52.08 -27.92 -2.84
CA PHE A 194 52.11 -28.86 -3.97
C PHE A 194 53.26 -28.56 -4.93
N MET A 195 53.54 -27.28 -5.19
CA MET A 195 54.70 -26.86 -5.98
C MET A 195 56.04 -27.20 -5.32
N LEU A 196 56.15 -27.00 -3.99
CA LEU A 196 57.33 -27.37 -3.21
C LEU A 196 57.56 -28.90 -3.22
N GLN A 197 56.52 -29.69 -3.03
CA GLN A 197 56.64 -31.16 -3.14
C GLN A 197 57.10 -31.63 -4.52
N LYS A 198 56.58 -31.01 -5.61
CA LYS A 198 57.07 -31.34 -6.97
C LYS A 198 58.53 -30.94 -7.16
N LEU A 199 58.97 -29.80 -6.62
CA LEU A 199 60.34 -29.33 -6.72
C LEU A 199 61.29 -30.28 -5.96
N MET A 200 60.93 -30.75 -4.77
CA MET A 200 61.71 -31.72 -3.99
C MET A 200 61.74 -33.13 -4.60
N ALA A 201 60.79 -33.49 -5.46
CA ALA A 201 60.77 -34.77 -6.17
C ALA A 201 61.61 -34.73 -7.47
N LEU A 202 62.11 -33.58 -7.88
CA LEU A 202 62.94 -33.37 -9.07
C LEU A 202 64.44 -33.28 -8.75
N VAL A 203 64.83 -33.22 -7.46
CA VAL A 203 66.18 -33.26 -6.92
C VAL A 203 66.45 -34.66 -6.36
#